data_2bb1be4e26ed4cf3eb6ace4dbfaa5624
#
_entry.id   2bb1be4e26ed4cf3eb6ace4dbfaa5624
#
_cell.length_a   1.000
_cell.length_b   1.000
_cell.length_c   1.000
_cell.angle_alpha   90.00
_cell.angle_beta   90.00
_cell.angle_gamma   90.00
#
_symmetry.space_group_name_H-M   'P 1'
#
loop_
_entity.id
_entity.type
_entity.pdbx_description
1 polymer ?
#
loop_
_entity_poly.entity_id
_entity_poly.type
_entity_poly.pdbx_seq_one_letter_code
_entity_poly.pdbx_strand_id
1 'polypeptide(L)'
;MFEVLRRVSLVCAIALTIALLLASVMPSAGQAFGGELHRRAHLVSFAVLALAWRWALPRAPVSMVALGVIGFAFLHEAIEIFGHRHPYEMKDVAIDASGAVLGLILAQVAKKIASIKAK
;
A
#
# COMPACT_ATOMS: atom_id res chain seq x y z
N MET A 1 -21.50 7.94 -9.21
CA MET A 1 -20.32 8.47 -8.49
C MET A 1 -19.56 7.37 -7.77
N PHE A 2 -20.17 6.58 -6.91
CA PHE A 2 -19.51 5.49 -6.20
C PHE A 2 -18.88 4.41 -7.09
N GLU A 3 -19.55 4.05 -8.17
CA GLU A 3 -19.01 3.06 -9.11
C GLU A 3 -17.79 3.58 -9.87
N VAL A 4 -17.80 4.85 -10.27
CA VAL A 4 -16.63 5.50 -10.90
C VAL A 4 -15.45 5.52 -9.93
N LEU A 5 -15.69 5.95 -8.69
CA LEU A 5 -14.65 5.97 -7.65
C LEU A 5 -14.07 4.59 -7.39
N ARG A 6 -14.93 3.56 -7.32
CA ARG A 6 -14.50 2.17 -7.15
C ARG A 6 -13.62 1.70 -8.31
N ARG A 7 -14.01 1.99 -9.55
CA ARG A 7 -13.22 1.61 -10.74
C ARG A 7 -11.88 2.33 -10.79
N VAL A 8 -11.86 3.63 -10.52
CA VAL A 8 -10.61 4.40 -10.44
C VAL A 8 -9.71 3.84 -9.35
N SER A 9 -10.25 3.59 -8.17
CA SER A 9 -9.48 3.02 -7.06
C SER A 9 -8.92 1.63 -7.40
N LEU A 10 -9.68 0.80 -8.12
CA LEU A 10 -9.22 -0.52 -8.56
C LEU A 10 -8.04 -0.40 -9.53
N VAL A 11 -8.15 0.48 -10.53
CA VAL A 11 -7.05 0.73 -11.47
C VAL A 11 -5.81 1.25 -10.73
N CYS A 12 -5.98 2.21 -9.83
CA CYS A 12 -4.87 2.74 -9.01
C CYS A 12 -4.24 1.65 -8.12
N ALA A 13 -5.06 0.82 -7.48
CA ALA A 13 -4.57 -0.26 -6.62
C ALA A 13 -3.75 -1.29 -7.41
N ILE A 14 -4.24 -1.71 -8.56
CA ILE A 14 -3.53 -2.64 -9.44
C ILE A 14 -2.24 -2.00 -9.97
N ALA A 15 -2.31 -0.78 -10.48
CA ALA A 15 -1.15 -0.08 -11.02
C ALA A 15 -0.06 0.12 -9.95
N LEU A 16 -0.43 0.50 -8.74
CA LEU A 16 0.51 0.68 -7.63
C LEU A 16 1.10 -0.64 -7.17
N THR A 17 0.31 -1.72 -7.11
CA THR A 17 0.81 -3.06 -6.80
C THR A 17 1.88 -3.49 -7.80
N ILE A 18 1.61 -3.32 -9.10
CA ILE A 18 2.57 -3.64 -10.16
C ILE A 18 3.81 -2.74 -10.08
N ALA A 19 3.63 -1.44 -9.86
CA ALA A 19 4.74 -0.50 -9.73
C ALA A 19 5.68 -0.85 -8.57
N LEU A 20 5.13 -1.24 -7.42
CA LEU A 20 5.91 -1.67 -6.27
C LEU A 20 6.66 -2.99 -6.54
N LEU A 21 6.03 -3.96 -7.22
CA LEU A 21 6.70 -5.18 -7.64
C LEU A 21 7.85 -4.90 -8.62
N LEU A 22 7.64 -4.03 -9.59
CA LEU A 22 8.69 -3.64 -10.53
C LEU A 22 9.83 -2.92 -9.80
N ALA A 23 9.51 -1.99 -8.90
CA ALA A 23 10.52 -1.28 -8.09
C ALA A 23 11.34 -2.25 -7.23
N SER A 24 10.70 -3.30 -6.68
CA SER A 24 11.39 -4.32 -5.86
C SER A 24 12.50 -5.05 -6.62
N VAL A 25 12.32 -5.28 -7.92
CA VAL A 25 13.30 -6.01 -8.75
C VAL A 25 14.30 -5.10 -9.45
N MET A 26 14.10 -3.78 -9.40
CA MET A 26 14.97 -2.80 -10.07
C MET A 26 16.06 -2.28 -9.13
N PRO A 27 17.35 -2.56 -9.38
CA PRO A 27 18.44 -2.03 -8.54
C PRO A 27 18.47 -0.50 -8.48
N SER A 28 18.11 0.18 -9.58
CA SER A 28 18.05 1.64 -9.65
C SER A 28 17.05 2.25 -8.67
N ALA A 29 15.93 1.59 -8.40
CA ALA A 29 14.96 2.06 -7.43
C ALA A 29 15.53 2.01 -6.00
N GLY A 30 16.24 0.94 -5.63
CA GLY A 30 16.92 0.84 -4.35
C GLY A 30 18.03 1.88 -4.16
N GLN A 31 18.71 2.28 -5.24
CA GLN A 31 19.73 3.31 -5.21
C GLN A 31 19.16 4.73 -5.13
N ALA A 32 18.00 4.98 -5.78
CA ALA A 32 17.35 6.28 -5.82
C ALA A 32 16.75 6.69 -4.46
N PHE A 33 16.31 5.72 -3.67
CA PHE A 33 15.63 5.94 -2.38
C PHE A 33 16.49 5.39 -1.24
N GLY A 34 17.38 6.22 -0.67
CA GLY A 34 18.22 5.86 0.47
C GLY A 34 17.75 6.47 1.78
N GLY A 35 18.07 5.83 2.91
CA GLY A 35 17.90 6.37 4.26
C GLY A 35 16.46 6.75 4.60
N GLU A 36 16.27 7.98 5.05
CA GLU A 36 14.96 8.49 5.47
C GLU A 36 13.96 8.57 4.31
N LEU A 37 14.42 8.92 3.09
CA LEU A 37 13.55 8.96 1.91
C LEU A 37 13.01 7.57 1.56
N HIS A 38 13.82 6.53 1.71
CA HIS A 38 13.41 5.14 1.54
C HIS A 38 12.27 4.77 2.50
N ARG A 39 12.44 5.06 3.80
CA ARG A 39 11.42 4.79 4.82
C ARG A 39 10.10 5.53 4.53
N ARG A 40 10.18 6.81 4.16
CA ARG A 40 8.99 7.61 3.80
C ARG A 40 8.30 7.06 2.56
N ALA A 41 9.05 6.65 1.55
CA ALA A 41 8.50 6.06 0.34
C ALA A 41 7.73 4.77 0.65
N HIS A 42 8.27 3.88 1.49
CA HIS A 42 7.58 2.68 1.97
C HIS A 42 6.27 3.02 2.69
N LEU A 43 6.35 3.87 3.71
CA LEU A 43 5.18 4.28 4.50
C LEU A 43 4.05 4.85 3.63
N VAL A 44 4.37 5.80 2.77
CA VAL A 44 3.38 6.48 1.91
C VAL A 44 2.83 5.53 0.86
N SER A 45 3.68 4.75 0.21
CA SER A 45 3.26 3.80 -0.83
C SER A 45 2.28 2.77 -0.29
N PHE A 46 2.56 2.19 0.87
CA PHE A 46 1.67 1.21 1.49
C PHE A 46 0.39 1.84 2.08
N ALA A 47 0.45 3.09 2.55
CA ALA A 47 -0.74 3.81 2.95
C ALA A 47 -1.68 4.05 1.76
N VAL A 48 -1.15 4.52 0.64
CA VAL A 48 -1.93 4.73 -0.59
C VAL A 48 -2.44 3.41 -1.15
N LEU A 49 -1.61 2.36 -1.14
CA LEU A 49 -2.00 1.02 -1.59
C LEU A 49 -3.19 0.47 -0.79
N ALA A 50 -3.12 0.53 0.54
CA ALA A 50 -4.18 0.05 1.41
C ALA A 50 -5.48 0.86 1.24
N LEU A 51 -5.36 2.18 1.14
CA LEU A 51 -6.49 3.06 0.87
C LEU A 51 -7.15 2.74 -0.47
N ALA A 52 -6.37 2.58 -1.53
CA ALA A 52 -6.87 2.25 -2.86
C ALA A 52 -7.57 0.88 -2.89
N TRP A 53 -6.98 -0.16 -2.30
CA TRP A 53 -7.62 -1.47 -2.21
C TRP A 53 -8.88 -1.45 -1.35
N ARG A 54 -8.91 -0.69 -0.26
CA ARG A 54 -10.11 -0.57 0.59
C ARG A 54 -11.28 0.06 -0.17
N TRP A 55 -11.02 1.03 -1.03
CA TRP A 55 -12.05 1.68 -1.85
C TRP A 55 -12.43 0.86 -3.09
N ALA A 56 -11.49 0.10 -3.63
CA ALA A 56 -11.73 -0.84 -4.72
C ALA A 56 -12.62 -2.01 -4.30
N LEU A 57 -12.49 -2.46 -3.05
CA LEU A 57 -13.19 -3.61 -2.48
C LEU A 57 -14.11 -3.21 -1.32
N PRO A 58 -15.18 -2.41 -1.58
CA PRO A 58 -16.00 -1.86 -0.50
C PRO A 58 -16.79 -2.90 0.29
N ARG A 59 -17.03 -4.09 -0.30
CA ARG A 59 -17.76 -5.21 0.33
C ARG A 59 -16.84 -6.15 1.11
N ALA A 60 -15.54 -6.12 0.84
CA ALA A 60 -14.59 -6.95 1.58
C ALA A 60 -14.44 -6.47 3.02
N PRO A 61 -14.30 -7.38 3.99
CA PRO A 61 -13.97 -7.00 5.36
C PRO A 61 -12.63 -6.24 5.40
N VAL A 62 -12.53 -5.28 6.31
CA VAL A 62 -11.28 -4.50 6.49
C VAL A 62 -10.10 -5.42 6.80
N SER A 63 -10.35 -6.46 7.60
CA SER A 63 -9.34 -7.48 7.95
C SER A 63 -8.77 -8.21 6.73
N MET A 64 -9.61 -8.52 5.74
CA MET A 64 -9.16 -9.17 4.50
C MET A 64 -8.22 -8.24 3.71
N VAL A 65 -8.58 -6.97 3.57
CA VAL A 65 -7.74 -5.98 2.89
C VAL A 65 -6.44 -5.78 3.66
N ALA A 66 -6.51 -5.67 4.99
CA ALA A 66 -5.34 -5.56 5.85
C ALA A 66 -4.39 -6.74 5.68
N LEU A 67 -4.90 -7.97 5.76
CA LEU A 67 -4.09 -9.19 5.58
C LEU A 67 -3.47 -9.26 4.18
N GLY A 68 -4.21 -8.88 3.15
CA GLY A 68 -3.71 -8.85 1.78
C GLY A 68 -2.55 -7.87 1.60
N VAL A 69 -2.69 -6.64 2.09
CA VAL A 69 -1.65 -5.60 1.96
C VAL A 69 -0.45 -5.90 2.86
N ILE A 70 -0.66 -6.37 4.08
CA ILE A 70 0.44 -6.77 4.98
C ILE A 70 1.17 -8.01 4.43
N GLY A 71 0.44 -8.99 3.91
CA GLY A 71 1.04 -10.13 3.21
C GLY A 71 1.87 -9.70 2.01
N PHE A 72 1.40 -8.72 1.26
CA PHE A 72 2.16 -8.11 0.17
C PHE A 72 3.43 -7.40 0.66
N ALA A 73 3.42 -6.77 1.85
CA ALA A 73 4.62 -6.16 2.44
C ALA A 73 5.73 -7.20 2.67
N PHE A 74 5.39 -8.39 3.18
CA PHE A 74 6.35 -9.48 3.34
C PHE A 74 6.89 -9.96 1.98
N LEU A 75 6.03 -10.11 0.98
CA LEU A 75 6.43 -10.48 -0.36
C LEU A 75 7.33 -9.43 -1.01
N HIS A 76 6.97 -8.16 -0.88
CA HIS A 76 7.73 -7.03 -1.41
C HIS A 76 9.16 -7.03 -0.86
N GLU A 77 9.32 -7.14 0.45
CA GLU A 77 10.64 -7.21 1.09
C GLU A 77 11.42 -8.46 0.64
N ALA A 78 10.76 -9.63 0.55
CA ALA A 78 11.41 -10.84 0.07
C ALA A 78 11.95 -10.71 -1.37
N ILE A 79 11.23 -10.00 -2.24
CA ILE A 79 11.67 -9.75 -3.61
C ILE A 79 12.82 -8.73 -3.64
N GLU A 80 12.81 -7.71 -2.77
CA GLU A 80 13.89 -6.73 -2.67
C GLU A 80 15.25 -7.32 -2.31
N ILE A 81 15.29 -8.42 -1.57
CA ILE A 81 16.55 -9.15 -1.31
C ILE A 81 17.27 -9.48 -2.62
N PHE A 82 16.53 -9.93 -3.62
CA PHE A 82 17.10 -10.29 -4.92
C PHE A 82 17.34 -9.08 -5.82
N GLY A 83 16.39 -8.14 -5.85
CA GLY A 83 16.47 -6.96 -6.71
C GLY A 83 17.47 -5.93 -6.24
N HIS A 84 17.48 -5.63 -4.95
CA HIS A 84 18.32 -4.58 -4.34
C HIS A 84 19.58 -5.15 -3.65
N ARG A 85 19.70 -6.47 -3.56
CA ARG A 85 20.86 -7.19 -2.99
C ARG A 85 21.19 -6.78 -1.55
N HIS A 86 20.17 -6.63 -0.72
CA HIS A 86 20.33 -6.38 0.71
C HIS A 86 19.70 -7.51 1.55
N PRO A 87 20.08 -7.64 2.84
CA PRO A 87 19.47 -8.63 3.71
C PRO A 87 18.00 -8.29 3.99
N TYR A 88 17.21 -9.31 4.37
CA TYR A 88 15.81 -9.12 4.77
C TYR A 88 15.69 -8.17 5.96
N GLU A 89 14.90 -7.10 5.82
CA GLU A 89 14.76 -6.07 6.83
C GLU A 89 13.33 -6.05 7.40
N MET A 90 13.14 -6.63 8.58
CA MET A 90 11.85 -6.60 9.28
C MET A 90 11.39 -5.17 9.61
N LYS A 91 12.31 -4.21 9.71
CA LYS A 91 11.95 -2.78 9.86
C LYS A 91 11.13 -2.28 8.68
N ASP A 92 11.49 -2.64 7.45
CA ASP A 92 10.79 -2.21 6.25
C ASP A 92 9.40 -2.84 6.19
N VAL A 93 9.27 -4.11 6.54
CA VAL A 93 7.96 -4.75 6.70
C VAL A 93 7.10 -4.04 7.75
N ALA A 94 7.70 -3.65 8.89
CA ALA A 94 6.98 -2.94 9.94
C ALA A 94 6.52 -1.54 9.48
N ILE A 95 7.33 -0.84 8.70
CA ILE A 95 6.99 0.46 8.11
C ILE A 95 5.86 0.30 7.09
N ASP A 96 5.94 -0.70 6.22
CA ASP A 96 4.90 -1.01 5.24
C ASP A 96 3.57 -1.36 5.90
N ALA A 97 3.61 -2.21 6.94
CA ALA A 97 2.44 -2.56 7.73
C ALA A 97 1.83 -1.33 8.44
N SER A 98 2.68 -0.46 8.98
CA SER A 98 2.24 0.82 9.59
C SER A 98 1.57 1.73 8.56
N GLY A 99 2.13 1.82 7.36
CA GLY A 99 1.54 2.52 6.23
C GLY A 99 0.17 1.94 5.87
N ALA A 100 0.07 0.62 5.76
CA ALA A 100 -1.19 -0.06 5.47
C ALA A 100 -2.27 0.25 6.51
N VAL A 101 -1.95 0.18 7.79
CA VAL A 101 -2.88 0.54 8.88
C VAL A 101 -3.32 1.99 8.77
N LEU A 102 -2.39 2.92 8.54
CA LEU A 102 -2.69 4.34 8.33
C LEU A 102 -3.65 4.53 7.15
N GLY A 103 -3.39 3.90 6.02
CA GLY A 103 -4.23 3.98 4.83
C GLY A 103 -5.65 3.46 5.07
N LEU A 104 -5.78 2.35 5.82
CA LEU A 104 -7.08 1.79 6.19
C LEU A 104 -7.85 2.72 7.14
N ILE A 105 -7.18 3.33 8.11
CA ILE A 105 -7.80 4.30 9.02
C ILE A 105 -8.31 5.50 8.22
N LEU A 106 -7.49 6.06 7.32
CA LEU A 106 -7.89 7.18 6.48
C LEU A 106 -9.10 6.82 5.59
N ALA A 107 -9.13 5.62 5.01
CA ALA A 107 -10.25 5.14 4.22
C ALA A 107 -11.56 5.06 5.04
N GLN A 108 -11.49 4.58 6.28
CA GLN A 108 -12.65 4.48 7.16
C GLN A 108 -13.14 5.86 7.61
N VAL A 109 -12.24 6.77 7.95
CA VAL A 109 -12.58 8.15 8.31
C VAL A 109 -13.25 8.86 7.13
N ALA A 110 -12.71 8.74 5.93
CA ALA A 110 -13.29 9.34 4.73
C ALA A 110 -14.71 8.81 4.45
N LYS A 111 -14.95 7.50 4.61
CA LYS A 111 -16.28 6.91 4.48
C LYS A 111 -17.27 7.47 5.51
N LYS A 112 -16.83 7.59 6.75
CA LYS A 112 -17.67 8.14 7.83
C LYS A 112 -18.06 9.59 7.56
N ILE A 113 -17.10 10.42 7.14
CA ILE A 113 -17.36 11.84 6.79
C ILE A 113 -18.35 11.92 5.61
N ALA A 114 -18.16 11.13 4.57
CA ALA A 114 -19.05 11.10 3.41
C ALA A 114 -20.50 10.71 3.81
N SER A 115 -20.64 9.75 4.72
CA SER A 115 -21.97 9.32 5.20
C SER A 115 -22.68 10.39 6.05
N ILE A 116 -21.94 11.23 6.76
CA ILE A 116 -22.51 12.35 7.55
C ILE A 116 -23.01 13.45 6.62
N LYS A 117 -22.26 13.78 5.57
CA LYS A 117 -22.63 14.82 4.60
C LYS A 117 -23.80 14.42 3.70
N ALA A 118 -24.12 13.13 3.59
CA ALA A 118 -25.22 12.63 2.78
C ALA A 118 -26.58 12.59 3.53
N LYS A 119 -26.60 12.92 4.81
CA LYS A 119 -27.80 13.06 5.65
C LYS A 119 -28.28 14.50 5.72
#